data_40f6ae0274ba07f86b8de61da07d90ad
#
_entry.id   40f6ae0274ba07f86b8de61da07d90ad
#
_cell.length_a   1.000
_cell.length_b   1.000
_cell.length_c   1.000
_cell.angle_alpha   90.00
_cell.angle_beta   90.00
_cell.angle_gamma   90.00
#
_symmetry.space_group_name_H-M   'P 1'
#
loop_
_entity.id
_entity.type
_entity.pdbx_description
1 polymer ?
#
loop_
_entity_poly.entity_id
_entity_poly.type
_entity_poly.pdbx_seq_one_letter_code
_entity_poly.pdbx_strand_id
1 'polypeptide(L)'
;TYDAGSFITDSASAGTAIASGNKTLNGVINMDTSKTVSFPTIAEMARDQGYKIGIVSNVSLDHATPAAFYAKVPTRGNMYDIAVQMGNSGFDYFGGGGLAQPRGRNNDQIDALELARQKGYTVVNSVAAFKNLKRGSGKVIAINPTAVAEARQRDQGIGKRQPQAQVEEACRHRGLHIPRPLQKAAGDVPH
;
A
#
# COMPACT_ATOMS: atom_id res chain seq x y z
N THR A 1 -6.66 -14.55 -8.20
CA THR A 1 -7.81 -13.65 -7.93
C THR A 1 -7.91 -12.62 -9.05
N TYR A 2 -9.10 -12.33 -9.51
CA TYR A 2 -9.44 -11.22 -10.41
C TYR A 2 -10.27 -10.20 -9.60
N ASP A 3 -10.23 -8.92 -9.99
CA ASP A 3 -11.05 -7.89 -9.38
C ASP A 3 -12.53 -7.99 -9.84
N ALA A 4 -13.38 -7.09 -9.38
CA ALA A 4 -14.80 -7.11 -9.75
C ALA A 4 -15.08 -6.67 -11.20
N GLY A 5 -14.12 -6.07 -11.90
CA GLY A 5 -14.27 -5.53 -13.25
C GLY A 5 -13.15 -5.87 -14.24
N SER A 6 -12.11 -6.63 -13.81
CA SER A 6 -10.94 -6.93 -14.63
C SER A 6 -10.36 -8.31 -14.32
N PHE A 7 -9.76 -8.95 -15.32
CA PHE A 7 -9.01 -10.20 -15.12
C PHE A 7 -7.67 -10.02 -14.41
N ILE A 8 -7.12 -8.80 -14.43
CA ILE A 8 -5.85 -8.48 -13.79
C ILE A 8 -6.13 -7.58 -12.59
N THR A 9 -5.79 -8.07 -11.40
CA THR A 9 -5.95 -7.34 -10.14
C THR A 9 -4.70 -6.52 -9.82
N ASP A 10 -4.90 -5.34 -9.25
CA ASP A 10 -3.81 -4.55 -8.66
C ASP A 10 -3.63 -4.87 -7.15
N SER A 11 -2.67 -4.22 -6.50
CA SER A 11 -2.41 -4.43 -5.07
C SER A 11 -3.57 -4.00 -4.18
N ALA A 12 -4.39 -3.03 -4.59
CA ALA A 12 -5.51 -2.53 -3.80
C ALA A 12 -6.65 -3.55 -3.76
N SER A 13 -7.11 -4.01 -4.93
CA SER A 13 -8.19 -5.00 -5.03
C SER A 13 -7.76 -6.37 -4.53
N ALA A 14 -6.50 -6.79 -4.82
CA ALA A 14 -5.96 -8.05 -4.27
C ALA A 14 -5.81 -7.99 -2.75
N GLY A 15 -5.27 -6.89 -2.21
CA GLY A 15 -5.15 -6.68 -0.77
C GLY A 15 -6.51 -6.65 -0.07
N THR A 16 -7.50 -5.98 -0.65
CA THR A 16 -8.89 -5.99 -0.16
C THR A 16 -9.45 -7.39 -0.07
N ALA A 17 -9.27 -8.21 -1.13
CA ALA A 17 -9.77 -9.58 -1.13
C ALA A 17 -9.12 -10.43 -0.03
N ILE A 18 -7.82 -10.24 0.24
CA ILE A 18 -7.11 -10.94 1.31
C ILE A 18 -7.55 -10.44 2.69
N ALA A 19 -7.67 -9.13 2.87
CA ALA A 19 -7.92 -8.52 4.17
C ALA A 19 -9.39 -8.58 4.62
N SER A 20 -10.34 -8.56 3.68
CA SER A 20 -11.78 -8.48 3.99
C SER A 20 -12.60 -9.66 3.45
N GLY A 21 -12.02 -10.51 2.60
CA GLY A 21 -12.76 -11.58 1.91
C GLY A 21 -13.67 -11.09 0.76
N ASN A 22 -13.67 -9.77 0.48
CA ASN A 22 -14.55 -9.17 -0.51
C ASN A 22 -13.77 -8.74 -1.77
N LYS A 23 -14.44 -8.83 -2.92
CA LYS A 23 -13.91 -8.30 -4.18
C LYS A 23 -14.30 -6.84 -4.37
N THR A 24 -13.39 -6.06 -4.95
CA THR A 24 -13.63 -4.67 -5.32
C THR A 24 -12.97 -4.35 -6.67
N LEU A 25 -13.07 -3.11 -7.11
CA LEU A 25 -12.43 -2.62 -8.34
C LEU A 25 -10.94 -2.34 -8.10
N ASN A 26 -10.14 -2.40 -9.16
CA ASN A 26 -8.75 -1.96 -9.14
C ASN A 26 -8.64 -0.53 -8.59
N GLY A 27 -7.65 -0.31 -7.74
CA GLY A 27 -7.42 0.97 -7.08
C GLY A 27 -8.26 1.23 -5.83
N VAL A 28 -9.33 0.48 -5.57
CA VAL A 28 -10.21 0.65 -4.41
C VAL A 28 -9.67 -0.17 -3.23
N ILE A 29 -9.71 0.40 -2.02
CA ILE A 29 -9.25 -0.26 -0.80
C ILE A 29 -10.42 -0.41 0.18
N ASN A 30 -10.79 -1.66 0.49
CA ASN A 30 -11.81 -2.06 1.47
C ASN A 30 -13.15 -1.32 1.35
N MET A 31 -13.56 -1.08 0.13
CA MET A 31 -14.88 -0.56 -0.20
C MET A 31 -15.50 -1.38 -1.32
N ASP A 32 -16.81 -1.34 -1.43
CA ASP A 32 -17.57 -1.98 -2.49
C ASP A 32 -17.30 -1.32 -3.88
N THR A 33 -17.86 -1.88 -4.92
CA THR A 33 -17.69 -1.38 -6.29
C THR A 33 -18.33 0.01 -6.50
N SER A 34 -19.33 0.37 -5.69
CA SER A 34 -19.94 1.70 -5.69
C SER A 34 -19.13 2.74 -4.89
N LYS A 35 -18.13 2.28 -4.12
CA LYS A 35 -17.27 3.09 -3.23
C LYS A 35 -18.04 3.80 -2.12
N THR A 36 -19.16 3.23 -1.71
CA THR A 36 -20.03 3.80 -0.67
C THR A 36 -20.07 2.96 0.60
N VAL A 37 -19.87 1.64 0.49
CA VAL A 37 -19.88 0.72 1.63
C VAL A 37 -18.46 0.26 1.91
N SER A 38 -18.02 0.40 3.17
CA SER A 38 -16.71 -0.05 3.62
C SER A 38 -16.77 -1.47 4.17
N PHE A 39 -15.74 -2.26 3.91
CA PHE A 39 -15.60 -3.61 4.43
C PHE A 39 -14.74 -3.62 5.71
N PRO A 40 -15.14 -4.37 6.74
CA PRO A 40 -14.26 -4.65 7.88
C PRO A 40 -13.11 -5.54 7.43
N THR A 41 -11.93 -5.31 7.99
CA THR A 41 -10.74 -6.14 7.73
C THR A 41 -10.54 -7.18 8.83
N ILE A 42 -9.85 -8.27 8.50
CA ILE A 42 -9.47 -9.29 9.50
C ILE A 42 -8.61 -8.68 10.62
N ALA A 43 -7.78 -7.67 10.31
CA ALA A 43 -6.97 -6.97 11.30
C ALA A 43 -7.83 -6.16 12.27
N GLU A 44 -8.87 -5.47 11.78
CA GLU A 44 -9.84 -4.77 12.63
C GLU A 44 -10.63 -5.76 13.50
N MET A 45 -11.11 -6.85 12.92
CA MET A 45 -11.84 -7.89 13.68
C MET A 45 -10.97 -8.51 14.78
N ALA A 46 -9.70 -8.79 14.50
CA ALA A 46 -8.75 -9.29 15.49
C ALA A 46 -8.47 -8.27 16.59
N ARG A 47 -8.26 -6.99 16.25
CA ARG A 47 -8.13 -5.90 17.22
C ARG A 47 -9.33 -5.85 18.16
N ASP A 48 -10.54 -5.93 17.63
CA ASP A 48 -11.78 -5.82 18.39
C ASP A 48 -11.98 -7.02 19.34
N GLN A 49 -11.28 -8.13 19.09
CA GLN A 49 -11.17 -9.28 19.98
C GLN A 49 -9.97 -9.18 20.96
N GLY A 50 -9.27 -8.05 21.01
CA GLY A 50 -8.18 -7.81 21.93
C GLY A 50 -6.80 -8.31 21.48
N TYR A 51 -6.68 -8.79 20.23
CA TYR A 51 -5.37 -9.17 19.69
C TYR A 51 -4.49 -7.93 19.43
N LYS A 52 -3.19 -8.11 19.58
CA LYS A 52 -2.19 -7.10 19.19
C LYS A 52 -1.97 -7.15 17.69
N ILE A 53 -2.08 -6.00 17.04
CA ILE A 53 -1.97 -5.90 15.58
C ILE A 53 -0.69 -5.18 15.19
N GLY A 54 0.10 -5.83 14.33
CA GLY A 54 1.28 -5.25 13.72
C GLY A 54 1.25 -5.35 12.21
N ILE A 55 1.44 -4.25 11.52
CA ILE A 55 1.54 -4.18 10.05
C ILE A 55 2.99 -3.87 9.68
N VAL A 56 3.62 -4.76 8.90
CA VAL A 56 5.00 -4.59 8.46
C VAL A 56 5.08 -4.72 6.95
N SER A 57 5.78 -3.79 6.31
CA SER A 57 5.94 -3.75 4.86
C SER A 57 7.31 -3.18 4.47
N ASN A 58 7.82 -3.57 3.32
CA ASN A 58 9.03 -2.99 2.72
C ASN A 58 8.75 -1.79 1.79
N VAL A 59 7.48 -1.42 1.64
CA VAL A 59 7.04 -0.21 0.93
C VAL A 59 6.61 0.86 1.93
N SER A 60 6.21 2.04 1.44
CA SER A 60 5.62 3.07 2.29
C SER A 60 4.34 2.54 2.96
N LEU A 61 4.08 3.00 4.18
CA LEU A 61 2.92 2.51 4.95
C LEU A 61 1.59 2.98 4.36
N ASP A 62 1.56 4.08 3.64
CA ASP A 62 0.41 4.58 2.86
C ASP A 62 0.24 3.91 1.49
N HIS A 63 1.08 2.92 1.14
CA HIS A 63 0.91 2.12 -0.05
C HIS A 63 -0.29 1.15 0.08
N ALA A 64 -0.94 0.84 -1.05
CA ALA A 64 -2.15 0.02 -1.07
C ALA A 64 -2.00 -1.36 -0.39
N THR A 65 -0.84 -1.99 -0.46
CA THR A 65 -0.62 -3.32 0.11
C THR A 65 -0.76 -3.35 1.64
N PRO A 66 -0.03 -2.55 2.43
CA PRO A 66 -0.29 -2.47 3.87
C PRO A 66 -1.61 -1.79 4.19
N ALA A 67 -2.04 -0.78 3.40
CA ALA A 67 -3.27 -0.04 3.60
C ALA A 67 -4.53 -0.93 3.57
N ALA A 68 -4.51 -2.00 2.80
CA ALA A 68 -5.62 -2.95 2.72
C ALA A 68 -6.00 -3.57 4.07
N PHE A 69 -5.16 -3.53 5.08
CA PHE A 69 -5.46 -4.07 6.40
C PHE A 69 -6.04 -3.05 7.38
N TYR A 70 -6.01 -1.72 7.07
CA TYR A 70 -6.46 -0.70 8.02
C TYR A 70 -7.18 0.50 7.39
N ALA A 71 -7.09 0.70 6.07
CA ALA A 71 -7.67 1.87 5.41
C ALA A 71 -8.87 1.50 4.53
N LYS A 72 -9.75 2.49 4.33
CA LYS A 72 -10.95 2.42 3.51
C LYS A 72 -11.02 3.67 2.65
N VAL A 73 -10.64 3.56 1.38
CA VAL A 73 -10.58 4.70 0.47
C VAL A 73 -11.04 4.32 -0.94
N PRO A 74 -11.73 5.25 -1.63
CA PRO A 74 -12.25 5.01 -2.98
C PRO A 74 -11.15 4.92 -4.04
N THR A 75 -9.93 5.31 -3.70
CA THR A 75 -8.75 5.16 -4.55
C THR A 75 -7.46 5.07 -3.73
N ARG A 76 -6.57 4.16 -4.11
CA ARG A 76 -5.23 4.02 -3.52
C ARG A 76 -4.36 5.28 -3.67
N GLY A 77 -4.76 6.20 -4.55
CA GLY A 77 -4.10 7.49 -4.71
C GLY A 77 -4.34 8.48 -3.56
N ASN A 78 -5.31 8.21 -2.70
CA ASN A 78 -5.59 9.01 -1.50
C ASN A 78 -4.59 8.68 -0.37
N MET A 79 -3.28 8.77 -0.66
CA MET A 79 -2.22 8.35 0.25
C MET A 79 -2.23 9.09 1.58
N TYR A 80 -2.58 10.39 1.56
CA TYR A 80 -2.72 11.15 2.80
C TYR A 80 -3.84 10.62 3.70
N ASP A 81 -5.03 10.36 3.13
CA ASP A 81 -6.16 9.82 3.87
C ASP A 81 -5.84 8.43 4.43
N ILE A 82 -5.11 7.62 3.67
CA ILE A 82 -4.59 6.32 4.13
C ILE A 82 -3.67 6.52 5.35
N ALA A 83 -2.73 7.46 5.28
CA ALA A 83 -1.80 7.75 6.37
C ALA A 83 -2.52 8.25 7.64
N VAL A 84 -3.55 9.09 7.48
CA VAL A 84 -4.40 9.55 8.60
C VAL A 84 -5.17 8.37 9.21
N GLN A 85 -5.74 7.49 8.38
CA GLN A 85 -6.44 6.30 8.86
C GLN A 85 -5.52 5.32 9.59
N MET A 86 -4.24 5.21 9.17
CA MET A 86 -3.22 4.46 9.90
C MET A 86 -3.11 4.94 11.36
N GLY A 87 -2.96 6.24 11.58
CA GLY A 87 -2.91 6.84 12.91
C GLY A 87 -4.20 6.67 13.73
N ASN A 88 -5.35 6.53 13.07
CA ASN A 88 -6.64 6.32 13.71
C ASN A 88 -7.00 4.84 13.90
N SER A 89 -6.25 3.90 13.33
CA SER A 89 -6.59 2.46 13.32
C SER A 89 -6.60 1.83 14.72
N GLY A 90 -5.86 2.41 15.65
CA GLY A 90 -5.68 1.85 16.98
C GLY A 90 -4.76 0.62 17.05
N PHE A 91 -4.10 0.24 15.94
CA PHE A 91 -3.18 -0.89 15.89
C PHE A 91 -1.92 -0.63 16.71
N ASP A 92 -1.25 -1.68 17.15
CA ASP A 92 -0.13 -1.55 18.10
C ASP A 92 1.20 -1.23 17.44
N TYR A 93 1.41 -1.71 16.21
CA TYR A 93 2.69 -1.55 15.54
C TYR A 93 2.54 -1.35 14.03
N PHE A 94 3.29 -0.38 13.53
CA PHE A 94 3.54 -0.22 12.09
C PHE A 94 5.03 -0.16 11.84
N GLY A 95 5.51 -0.93 10.85
CA GLY A 95 6.91 -0.93 10.45
C GLY A 95 7.05 -0.88 8.94
N GLY A 96 7.81 0.08 8.42
CA GLY A 96 7.96 0.18 6.97
C GLY A 96 8.80 1.32 6.45
N GLY A 97 8.65 1.62 5.15
CA GLY A 97 9.39 2.64 4.42
C GLY A 97 8.91 4.08 4.65
N GLY A 98 8.18 4.36 5.73
CA GLY A 98 7.64 5.70 6.01
C GLY A 98 6.33 5.98 5.29
N LEU A 99 6.10 7.23 4.91
CA LEU A 99 4.94 7.70 4.16
C LEU A 99 5.39 8.39 2.87
N ALA A 100 4.72 8.10 1.77
CA ALA A 100 4.99 8.75 0.49
C ALA A 100 4.42 10.18 0.45
N GLN A 101 3.24 10.40 1.05
CA GLN A 101 2.57 11.70 1.08
C GLN A 101 2.16 12.09 2.52
N PRO A 102 3.14 12.30 3.44
CA PRO A 102 2.83 12.57 4.85
C PRO A 102 2.07 13.87 5.08
N ARG A 103 2.16 14.82 4.17
CA ARG A 103 1.52 16.15 4.24
C ARG A 103 0.57 16.41 3.07
N GLY A 104 0.04 15.35 2.46
CA GLY A 104 -0.78 15.44 1.28
C GLY A 104 0.02 15.67 -0.01
N ARG A 105 -0.68 15.67 -1.13
CA ARG A 105 -0.07 15.79 -2.46
C ARG A 105 0.64 17.13 -2.69
N ASN A 106 0.09 18.20 -2.11
CA ASN A 106 0.59 19.57 -2.26
C ASN A 106 1.46 20.00 -1.07
N ASN A 107 1.73 19.12 -0.10
CA ASN A 107 2.41 19.43 1.17
C ASN A 107 1.73 20.54 2.01
N ASP A 108 0.43 20.68 1.89
CA ASP A 108 -0.39 21.71 2.53
C ASP A 108 -1.20 21.17 3.74
N GLN A 109 -1.12 19.88 4.01
CA GLN A 109 -1.79 19.24 5.12
C GLN A 109 -0.89 19.13 6.36
N ILE A 110 -1.50 18.93 7.53
CA ILE A 110 -0.78 18.58 8.75
C ILE A 110 -0.08 17.24 8.55
N ASP A 111 1.16 17.11 9.03
CA ASP A 111 1.90 15.86 8.89
C ASP A 111 1.15 14.69 9.56
N ALA A 112 0.85 13.64 8.79
CA ALA A 112 0.09 12.48 9.27
C ALA A 112 0.80 11.74 10.43
N LEU A 113 2.15 11.78 10.48
CA LEU A 113 2.88 11.24 11.62
C LEU A 113 2.70 12.10 12.88
N GLU A 114 2.54 13.40 12.74
CA GLU A 114 2.20 14.27 13.86
C GLU A 114 0.78 13.98 14.37
N LEU A 115 -0.18 13.80 13.48
CA LEU A 115 -1.52 13.35 13.86
C LEU A 115 -1.49 12.00 14.58
N ALA A 116 -0.65 11.06 14.10
CA ALA A 116 -0.48 9.76 14.77
C ALA A 116 0.14 9.91 16.18
N ARG A 117 1.11 10.82 16.39
CA ARG A 117 1.64 11.12 17.74
C ARG A 117 0.54 11.61 18.67
N GLN A 118 -0.34 12.49 18.20
CA GLN A 118 -1.49 12.96 18.99
C GLN A 118 -2.46 11.82 19.35
N LYS A 119 -2.47 10.71 18.60
CA LYS A 119 -3.22 9.48 18.89
C LYS A 119 -2.45 8.47 19.75
N GLY A 120 -1.31 8.88 20.31
CA GLY A 120 -0.51 8.09 21.25
C GLY A 120 0.51 7.16 20.59
N TYR A 121 0.85 7.36 19.32
CA TYR A 121 1.94 6.62 18.69
C TYR A 121 3.30 7.23 19.00
N THR A 122 4.25 6.37 19.37
CA THR A 122 5.67 6.69 19.36
C THR A 122 6.23 6.46 17.96
N VAL A 123 6.72 7.52 17.32
CA VAL A 123 7.31 7.42 15.98
C VAL A 123 8.83 7.36 16.10
N VAL A 124 9.43 6.28 15.64
CA VAL A 124 10.89 6.08 15.60
C VAL A 124 11.37 5.99 14.15
N ASN A 125 12.44 6.68 13.83
CA ASN A 125 12.98 6.83 12.47
C ASN A 125 14.49 6.54 12.39
N SER A 126 15.05 5.87 13.38
CA SER A 126 16.45 5.44 13.37
C SER A 126 16.61 4.08 14.03
N VAL A 127 17.66 3.35 13.64
CA VAL A 127 18.00 2.05 14.25
C VAL A 127 18.27 2.20 15.74
N ALA A 128 18.93 3.30 16.15
CA ALA A 128 19.22 3.56 17.55
C ALA A 128 17.92 3.77 18.37
N ALA A 129 16.99 4.59 17.85
CA ALA A 129 15.70 4.81 18.49
C ALA A 129 14.88 3.52 18.55
N PHE A 130 14.91 2.70 17.49
CA PHE A 130 14.26 1.40 17.46
C PHE A 130 14.81 0.45 18.54
N LYS A 131 16.14 0.35 18.66
CA LYS A 131 16.78 -0.50 19.68
C LYS A 131 16.50 -0.07 21.13
N ASN A 132 16.16 1.21 21.34
CA ASN A 132 15.82 1.74 22.64
C ASN A 132 14.33 1.52 23.03
N LEU A 133 13.50 0.99 22.13
CA LEU A 133 12.13 0.61 22.46
C LEU A 133 12.13 -0.50 23.51
N LYS A 134 11.29 -0.32 24.52
CA LYS A 134 11.13 -1.28 25.62
C LYS A 134 9.81 -2.03 25.46
N ARG A 135 9.73 -3.22 26.05
CA ARG A 135 8.47 -3.92 26.20
C ARG A 135 7.47 -3.00 26.93
N GLY A 136 6.31 -2.76 26.35
CA GLY A 136 5.30 -1.84 26.89
C GLY A 136 5.40 -0.39 26.38
N SER A 137 6.22 -0.11 25.35
CA SER A 137 6.32 1.22 24.72
C SER A 137 5.01 1.76 24.10
N GLY A 138 3.90 1.04 24.24
CA GLY A 138 2.62 1.44 23.67
C GLY A 138 2.55 1.22 22.16
N LYS A 139 1.82 2.08 21.46
CA LYS A 139 1.68 2.04 20.01
C LYS A 139 2.93 2.63 19.34
N VAL A 140 3.47 1.94 18.33
CA VAL A 140 4.73 2.34 17.68
C VAL A 140 4.57 2.40 16.16
N ILE A 141 5.13 3.45 15.57
CA ILE A 141 5.37 3.54 14.12
C ILE A 141 6.89 3.59 13.91
N ALA A 142 7.45 2.52 13.38
CA ALA A 142 8.88 2.40 13.09
C ALA A 142 9.15 2.63 11.60
N ILE A 143 9.90 3.68 11.29
CA ILE A 143 10.20 4.08 9.91
C ILE A 143 11.68 3.81 9.64
N ASN A 144 11.97 3.06 8.57
CA ASN A 144 13.33 2.95 8.05
C ASN A 144 13.61 4.14 7.11
N PRO A 145 14.50 5.09 7.50
CA PRO A 145 14.76 6.28 6.68
C PRO A 145 15.37 5.94 5.30
N THR A 146 16.13 4.88 5.20
CA THR A 146 16.73 4.43 3.93
C THR A 146 15.65 3.92 2.97
N ALA A 147 14.69 3.17 3.48
CA ALA A 147 13.57 2.67 2.67
C ALA A 147 12.61 3.80 2.21
N VAL A 148 12.54 4.93 2.92
CA VAL A 148 11.75 6.11 2.49
C VAL A 148 12.27 6.67 1.17
N ALA A 149 13.58 6.82 1.04
CA ALA A 149 14.20 7.34 -0.20
C ALA A 149 13.96 6.38 -1.37
N GLU A 150 14.14 5.08 -1.14
CA GLU A 150 13.91 4.04 -2.16
C GLU A 150 12.42 3.91 -2.53
N ALA A 151 11.50 4.01 -1.57
CA ALA A 151 10.07 3.96 -1.83
C ALA A 151 9.62 5.16 -2.67
N ARG A 152 10.07 6.37 -2.35
CA ARG A 152 9.79 7.58 -3.14
C ARG A 152 10.32 7.48 -4.57
N GLN A 153 11.51 6.91 -4.76
CA GLN A 153 12.06 6.68 -6.09
C GLN A 153 11.24 5.65 -6.90
N ARG A 154 10.76 4.60 -6.26
CA ARG A 154 9.90 3.58 -6.90
C ARG A 154 8.54 4.15 -7.26
N ASP A 155 7.89 4.91 -6.37
CA ASP A 155 6.59 5.52 -6.63
C ASP A 155 6.67 6.58 -7.74
N GLN A 156 7.78 7.31 -7.84
CA GLN A 156 8.07 8.22 -8.96
C GLN A 156 8.43 7.47 -10.25
N GLY A 157 8.94 6.23 -10.14
CA GLY A 157 9.32 5.36 -11.26
C GLY A 157 8.17 4.54 -11.85
N ILE A 158 7.08 4.32 -11.10
CA ILE A 158 5.91 3.55 -11.57
C ILE A 158 5.19 4.22 -12.75
N GLY A 159 5.39 5.53 -12.97
CA GLY A 159 4.95 6.23 -14.18
C GLY A 159 5.83 6.01 -15.43
N LYS A 160 7.03 5.50 -15.26
CA LYS A 160 7.93 5.16 -16.38
C LYS A 160 7.96 3.64 -16.49
N ARG A 161 7.16 3.07 -17.42
CA ARG A 161 7.36 1.69 -17.86
C ARG A 161 8.85 1.53 -18.14
N GLN A 162 9.50 0.58 -17.47
CA GLN A 162 10.83 0.16 -17.92
C GLN A 162 10.71 -0.18 -19.40
N PRO A 163 11.58 0.33 -20.27
CA PRO A 163 11.52 0.00 -21.69
C PRO A 163 11.49 -1.53 -21.81
N GLN A 164 10.55 -2.05 -22.57
CA GLN A 164 10.35 -3.49 -22.76
C GLN A 164 11.65 -4.20 -23.11
N ALA A 165 12.58 -3.50 -23.79
CA ALA A 165 13.93 -3.93 -24.08
C ALA A 165 14.78 -4.32 -22.86
N GLN A 166 14.66 -3.60 -21.73
CA GLN A 166 15.43 -3.93 -20.50
C GLN A 166 14.90 -5.18 -19.82
N VAL A 167 13.59 -5.42 -19.87
CA VAL A 167 12.98 -6.65 -19.35
C VAL A 167 13.38 -7.84 -20.20
N GLU A 168 13.38 -7.69 -21.53
CA GLU A 168 13.79 -8.71 -22.47
C GLU A 168 15.28 -9.05 -22.35
N GLU A 169 16.13 -8.06 -22.10
CA GLU A 169 17.56 -8.26 -21.89
C GLU A 169 17.85 -8.98 -20.57
N ALA A 170 17.17 -8.61 -19.47
CA ALA A 170 17.27 -9.28 -18.18
C ALA A 170 16.78 -10.74 -18.23
N CYS A 171 15.76 -11.03 -19.05
CA CYS A 171 15.26 -12.38 -19.24
C CYS A 171 16.20 -13.22 -20.12
N ARG A 172 16.80 -12.64 -21.17
CA ARG A 172 17.82 -13.31 -21.99
C ARG A 172 19.06 -13.73 -21.18
N HIS A 173 19.53 -12.85 -20.29
CA HIS A 173 20.65 -13.17 -19.39
C HIS A 173 20.36 -14.31 -18.40
N ARG A 174 19.10 -14.60 -18.15
CA ARG A 174 18.65 -15.67 -17.25
C ARG A 174 18.13 -16.93 -17.99
N GLY A 175 18.28 -16.98 -19.30
CA GLY A 175 17.80 -18.12 -20.12
C GLY A 175 16.28 -18.31 -20.13
N LEU A 176 15.50 -17.26 -19.79
CA LEU A 176 14.05 -17.29 -19.77
C LEU A 176 13.50 -16.87 -21.13
N HIS A 177 12.69 -17.73 -21.74
CA HIS A 177 12.01 -17.45 -23.00
C HIS A 177 10.74 -16.62 -22.75
N ILE A 178 10.69 -15.40 -23.31
CA ILE A 178 9.47 -14.58 -23.27
C ILE A 178 8.69 -14.84 -24.56
N PRO A 179 7.44 -15.33 -24.49
CA PRO A 179 6.59 -15.43 -25.68
C PRO A 179 6.34 -14.02 -26.23
N ARG A 180 6.48 -13.86 -27.55
CA ARG A 180 6.11 -12.60 -28.21
C ARG A 180 4.62 -12.33 -27.98
N PRO A 181 4.22 -11.07 -27.63
CA PRO A 181 2.81 -10.73 -27.58
C PRO A 181 2.19 -10.98 -28.96
N LEU A 182 1.06 -11.66 -28.99
CA LEU A 182 0.25 -11.85 -30.20
C LEU A 182 -0.01 -10.47 -30.80
N GLN A 183 0.58 -10.20 -31.96
CA GLN A 183 0.21 -9.06 -32.79
C GLN A 183 -1.28 -9.23 -33.11
N LYS A 184 -2.13 -8.30 -32.66
CA LYS A 184 -3.49 -8.19 -33.17
C LYS A 184 -3.36 -8.00 -34.69
N ALA A 185 -3.78 -8.98 -35.45
CA ALA A 185 -3.99 -8.82 -36.85
C ALA A 185 -4.97 -7.66 -37.07
N ALA A 186 -4.53 -6.63 -37.78
CA ALA A 186 -5.41 -5.60 -38.28
C ALA A 186 -6.35 -6.32 -39.27
N GLY A 187 -7.57 -6.63 -38.81
CA GLY A 187 -8.60 -7.16 -39.66
C GLY A 187 -9.16 -6.04 -40.51
N ASP A 188 -9.03 -6.18 -41.80
CA ASP A 188 -9.73 -5.40 -42.81
C ASP A 188 -11.23 -5.37 -42.50
N VAL A 189 -11.80 -4.18 -42.42
CA VAL A 189 -13.25 -3.97 -42.46
C VAL A 189 -13.63 -3.85 -43.93
N PRO A 190 -14.44 -4.74 -44.47
CA PRO A 190 -14.99 -4.52 -45.83
C PRO A 190 -16.06 -3.43 -45.80
N HIS A 191 -16.04 -2.62 -46.85
CA HIS A 191 -17.01 -1.57 -47.15
C HIS A 191 -18.43 -2.11 -47.37
#